data_e9ec223607bf0840f2bcf7781e7530ff
#
_entry.id   e9ec223607bf0840f2bcf7781e7530ff
#
_cell.length_a   1.000
_cell.length_b   1.000
_cell.length_c   1.000
_cell.angle_alpha   90.00
_cell.angle_beta   90.00
_cell.angle_gamma   90.00
#
_symmetry.space_group_name_H-M   'P 1'
#
loop_
_entity.id
_entity.type
_entity.pdbx_description
1 polymer ?
#
loop_
_entity_poly.entity_id
_entity_poly.type
_entity_poly.pdbx_seq_one_letter_code
_entity_poly.pdbx_strand_id
1 'polypeptide(L)'
;MPPILRQEILDLKATSGKNILVYLTAADDSILPILRASSATYTIYGFNRSGREANLTFKKLGSKDYLADLASAKAIIATAGFSLLSEALYLSKPYLALPIKNQFEQTLNAYYLQKLGYGLMTEKLSATVLKNFLAKLSKFEKKLLSYKAQNNSTALAVLDKTIKELL
;
A
#
# COMPACT_ATOMS: atom_id res chain seq x y z
N MET A 1 9.34 -17.86 1.97
CA MET A 1 10.40 -16.97 1.45
C MET A 1 9.91 -15.54 1.56
N PRO A 2 10.72 -14.59 2.06
CA PRO A 2 10.32 -13.17 2.09
C PRO A 2 10.18 -12.60 0.67
N PRO A 3 9.42 -11.50 0.49
CA PRO A 3 9.31 -10.82 -0.80
C PRO A 3 10.66 -10.25 -1.23
N ILE A 4 10.90 -10.24 -2.54
CA ILE A 4 12.01 -9.50 -3.13
C ILE A 4 11.53 -8.08 -3.43
N LEU A 5 12.21 -7.09 -2.87
CA LEU A 5 11.90 -5.67 -3.02
C LEU A 5 12.86 -5.01 -4.01
N ARG A 6 12.39 -3.97 -4.70
CA ARG A 6 13.24 -3.13 -5.54
C ARG A 6 14.31 -2.43 -4.71
N GLN A 7 15.50 -2.22 -5.28
CA GLN A 7 16.59 -1.54 -4.57
C GLN A 7 16.17 -0.12 -4.13
N GLU A 8 15.42 0.58 -4.97
CA GLU A 8 14.92 1.92 -4.66
C GLU A 8 14.03 1.95 -3.41
N ILE A 9 13.28 0.87 -3.13
CA ILE A 9 12.48 0.75 -1.90
C ILE A 9 13.37 0.48 -0.68
N LEU A 10 14.40 -0.36 -0.84
CA LEU A 10 15.34 -0.66 0.24
C LEU A 10 16.14 0.58 0.67
N ASP A 11 16.40 1.49 -0.25
CA ASP A 11 17.16 2.73 -0.02
C ASP A 11 16.29 3.86 0.57
N LEU A 12 14.95 3.69 0.57
CA LEU A 12 14.05 4.71 1.11
C LEU A 12 14.04 4.73 2.64
N LYS A 13 14.01 5.94 3.18
CA LYS A 13 13.68 6.16 4.59
C LYS A 13 12.21 6.50 4.72
N ALA A 14 11.46 5.64 5.39
CA ALA A 14 10.06 5.91 5.68
C ALA A 14 9.93 7.14 6.59
N THR A 15 9.04 8.06 6.22
CA THR A 15 8.66 9.22 7.03
C THR A 15 7.15 9.22 7.24
N SER A 16 6.65 9.95 8.22
CA SER A 16 5.21 10.08 8.46
C SER A 16 4.73 11.45 7.99
N GLY A 17 4.20 11.49 6.78
CA GLY A 17 3.53 12.67 6.24
C GLY A 17 2.06 12.77 6.65
N LYS A 18 1.31 13.67 6.00
CA LYS A 18 -0.12 13.88 6.25
C LYS A 18 -1.01 13.22 5.20
N ASN A 19 -0.48 13.01 3.98
CA ASN A 19 -1.26 12.52 2.84
C ASN A 19 -1.42 11.00 2.88
N ILE A 20 -2.59 10.54 2.45
CA ILE A 20 -2.85 9.13 2.18
C ILE A 20 -2.59 8.90 0.69
N LEU A 21 -1.76 7.91 0.38
CA LEU A 21 -1.52 7.49 -0.99
C LEU A 21 -2.67 6.59 -1.46
N VAL A 22 -3.27 6.94 -2.60
CA VAL A 22 -4.26 6.09 -3.28
C VAL A 22 -3.65 5.58 -4.58
N TYR A 23 -3.62 4.26 -4.75
CA TYR A 23 -3.09 3.64 -5.97
C TYR A 23 -4.03 2.53 -6.44
N LEU A 24 -4.74 2.79 -7.54
CA LEU A 24 -5.62 1.80 -8.17
C LEU A 24 -5.08 1.45 -9.55
N THR A 25 -4.94 0.15 -9.83
CA THR A 25 -4.52 -0.35 -11.15
C THR A 25 -5.62 -0.18 -12.22
N ALA A 26 -6.87 -0.09 -11.79
CA ALA A 26 -8.02 0.31 -12.61
C ALA A 26 -8.72 1.47 -11.89
N ALA A 27 -8.88 2.59 -12.57
CA ALA A 27 -9.54 3.76 -12.01
C ALA A 27 -11.00 3.41 -11.64
N ASP A 28 -11.39 3.77 -10.43
CA ASP A 28 -12.77 3.67 -9.94
C ASP A 28 -13.21 5.05 -9.42
N ASP A 29 -13.88 5.81 -10.28
CA ASP A 29 -14.34 7.16 -9.94
C ASP A 29 -15.36 7.16 -8.79
N SER A 30 -15.99 6.03 -8.47
CA SER A 30 -16.97 5.92 -7.38
C SER A 30 -16.37 6.19 -5.99
N ILE A 31 -15.06 6.05 -5.82
CA ILE A 31 -14.39 6.33 -4.55
C ILE A 31 -14.15 7.84 -4.33
N LEU A 32 -14.05 8.63 -5.39
CA LEU A 32 -13.66 10.04 -5.30
C LEU A 32 -14.61 10.89 -4.43
N PRO A 33 -15.93 10.79 -4.54
CA PRO A 33 -16.85 11.50 -3.65
C PRO A 33 -16.63 11.14 -2.17
N ILE A 34 -16.30 9.87 -1.88
CA ILE A 34 -16.04 9.38 -0.52
C ILE A 34 -14.76 9.99 0.04
N LEU A 35 -13.69 10.00 -0.76
CA LEU A 35 -12.41 10.61 -0.38
C LEU A 35 -12.57 12.13 -0.19
N ARG A 36 -13.27 12.79 -1.11
CA ARG A 36 -13.48 14.25 -1.07
C ARG A 36 -14.26 14.69 0.17
N ALA A 37 -15.23 13.90 0.61
CA ALA A 37 -16.04 14.19 1.79
C ALA A 37 -15.30 13.97 3.11
N SER A 38 -14.13 13.36 3.09
CA SER A 38 -13.33 13.12 4.31
C SER A 38 -12.42 14.33 4.65
N SER A 39 -11.96 14.40 5.89
CA SER A 39 -11.03 15.45 6.35
C SER A 39 -9.56 15.15 6.00
N ALA A 40 -9.25 13.98 5.45
CA ALA A 40 -7.89 13.60 5.06
C ALA A 40 -7.52 14.21 3.69
N THR A 41 -6.22 14.29 3.43
CA THR A 41 -5.66 14.68 2.12
C THR A 41 -5.10 13.48 1.39
N TYR A 42 -5.25 13.45 0.07
CA TYR A 42 -4.91 12.29 -0.74
C TYR A 42 -3.97 12.65 -1.89
N THR A 43 -3.00 11.79 -2.14
CA THR A 43 -2.22 11.76 -3.38
C THR A 43 -2.66 10.53 -4.17
N ILE A 44 -3.19 10.73 -5.38
CA ILE A 44 -3.92 9.71 -6.13
C ILE A 44 -3.20 9.39 -7.44
N TYR A 45 -2.93 8.11 -7.64
CA TYR A 45 -2.36 7.51 -8.85
C TYR A 45 -3.35 6.56 -9.51
N GLY A 46 -3.22 6.34 -10.82
CA GLY A 46 -4.03 5.36 -11.56
C GLY A 46 -5.27 5.93 -12.26
N PHE A 47 -5.49 7.25 -12.23
CA PHE A 47 -6.66 7.90 -12.85
C PHE A 47 -6.36 8.63 -14.16
N ASN A 48 -5.16 8.46 -14.74
CA ASN A 48 -4.73 9.09 -16.01
C ASN A 48 -4.90 10.63 -16.08
N ARG A 49 -4.94 11.30 -14.94
CA ARG A 49 -5.05 12.75 -14.84
C ARG A 49 -4.07 13.29 -13.80
N SER A 50 -3.82 14.59 -13.86
CA SER A 50 -2.97 15.30 -12.92
C SER A 50 -3.64 16.63 -12.53
N GLY A 51 -3.28 17.13 -11.36
CA GLY A 51 -3.82 18.39 -10.81
C GLY A 51 -4.36 18.22 -9.41
N ARG A 52 -4.83 19.32 -8.84
CA ARG A 52 -5.38 19.33 -7.48
C ARG A 52 -6.84 19.75 -7.50
N GLU A 53 -7.67 18.99 -6.80
CA GLU A 53 -9.10 19.23 -6.62
C GLU A 53 -9.42 19.09 -5.12
N ALA A 54 -9.64 20.18 -4.42
CA ALA A 54 -9.89 20.22 -2.97
C ALA A 54 -8.79 19.48 -2.17
N ASN A 55 -9.13 18.39 -1.49
CA ASN A 55 -8.22 17.56 -0.71
C ASN A 55 -7.60 16.40 -1.53
N LEU A 56 -7.83 16.34 -2.86
CA LEU A 56 -7.32 15.32 -3.77
C LEU A 56 -6.23 15.92 -4.67
N THR A 57 -5.06 15.29 -4.72
CA THR A 57 -3.98 15.62 -5.65
C THR A 57 -3.75 14.43 -6.57
N PHE A 58 -4.04 14.58 -7.86
CA PHE A 58 -3.85 13.55 -8.86
C PHE A 58 -2.45 13.64 -9.46
N LYS A 59 -1.79 12.51 -9.61
CA LYS A 59 -0.49 12.38 -10.26
C LYS A 59 -0.52 11.24 -11.30
N LYS A 60 0.25 11.39 -12.39
CA LYS A 60 0.38 10.36 -13.41
C LYS A 60 1.24 9.20 -12.91
N LEU A 61 0.92 7.99 -13.36
CA LEU A 61 1.77 6.82 -13.16
C LEU A 61 3.16 7.06 -13.78
N GLY A 62 4.20 6.54 -13.13
CA GLY A 62 5.58 6.73 -13.57
C GLY A 62 6.17 8.10 -13.25
N SER A 63 5.47 8.95 -12.49
CA SER A 63 6.06 10.20 -12.02
C SER A 63 7.25 9.93 -11.09
N LYS A 64 8.29 10.77 -11.19
CA LYS A 64 9.50 10.68 -10.35
C LYS A 64 9.18 10.79 -8.84
N ASP A 65 8.04 11.40 -8.49
CA ASP A 65 7.63 11.63 -7.11
C ASP A 65 7.01 10.40 -6.43
N TYR A 66 6.65 9.36 -7.19
CA TYR A 66 5.91 8.21 -6.65
C TYR A 66 6.58 7.57 -5.43
N LEU A 67 7.89 7.36 -5.50
CA LEU A 67 8.64 6.74 -4.41
C LEU A 67 8.70 7.65 -3.17
N ALA A 68 8.86 8.96 -3.37
CA ALA A 68 8.84 9.94 -2.29
C ALA A 68 7.44 10.04 -1.64
N ASP A 69 6.38 10.03 -2.46
CA ASP A 69 5.00 10.01 -1.97
C ASP A 69 4.69 8.72 -1.20
N LEU A 70 5.17 7.57 -1.67
CA LEU A 70 5.02 6.29 -0.99
C LEU A 70 5.77 6.28 0.36
N ALA A 71 7.02 6.75 0.38
CA ALA A 71 7.84 6.81 1.59
C ALA A 71 7.24 7.77 2.64
N SER A 72 6.65 8.89 2.20
CA SER A 72 6.07 9.91 3.08
C SER A 72 4.57 9.71 3.36
N ALA A 73 3.91 8.73 2.75
CA ALA A 73 2.50 8.47 2.98
C ALA A 73 2.21 8.18 4.46
N LYS A 74 1.10 8.71 4.98
CA LYS A 74 0.57 8.33 6.29
C LYS A 74 -0.03 6.93 6.28
N ALA A 75 -0.69 6.59 5.19
CA ALA A 75 -1.32 5.29 4.95
C ALA A 75 -1.52 5.09 3.44
N ILE A 76 -1.86 3.89 3.04
CA ILE A 76 -2.10 3.53 1.64
C ILE A 76 -3.52 2.99 1.49
N ILE A 77 -4.19 3.37 0.40
CA ILE A 77 -5.44 2.78 -0.07
C ILE A 77 -5.16 2.27 -1.48
N ALA A 78 -5.15 0.97 -1.68
CA ALA A 78 -4.81 0.43 -3.00
C ALA A 78 -5.38 -0.98 -3.23
N THR A 79 -5.26 -1.46 -4.46
CA THR A 79 -5.47 -2.88 -4.77
C THR A 79 -4.46 -3.74 -4.01
N ALA A 80 -4.80 -4.99 -3.73
CA ALA A 80 -3.97 -5.86 -2.89
C ALA A 80 -2.90 -6.65 -3.68
N GLY A 81 -2.32 -6.04 -4.72
CA GLY A 81 -1.20 -6.63 -5.45
C GLY A 81 0.02 -6.80 -4.54
N PHE A 82 0.69 -7.96 -4.65
CA PHE A 82 1.75 -8.36 -3.73
C PHE A 82 2.93 -7.37 -3.67
N SER A 83 3.33 -6.80 -4.82
CA SER A 83 4.48 -5.88 -4.87
C SER A 83 4.26 -4.63 -4.02
N LEU A 84 3.21 -3.85 -4.29
CA LEU A 84 2.94 -2.63 -3.53
C LEU A 84 2.63 -2.93 -2.06
N LEU A 85 1.93 -4.02 -1.78
CA LEU A 85 1.63 -4.42 -0.40
C LEU A 85 2.92 -4.72 0.37
N SER A 86 3.86 -5.45 -0.24
CA SER A 86 5.16 -5.77 0.37
C SER A 86 6.01 -4.52 0.59
N GLU A 87 6.04 -3.60 -0.38
CA GLU A 87 6.72 -2.30 -0.27
C GLU A 87 6.13 -1.45 0.86
N ALA A 88 4.80 -1.43 0.97
CA ALA A 88 4.08 -0.72 2.03
C ALA A 88 4.42 -1.26 3.43
N LEU A 89 4.42 -2.58 3.60
CA LEU A 89 4.79 -3.21 4.86
C LEU A 89 6.25 -2.94 5.22
N TYR A 90 7.16 -3.01 4.24
CA TYR A 90 8.57 -2.65 4.45
C TYR A 90 8.73 -1.22 4.96
N LEU A 91 7.97 -0.28 4.39
CA LEU A 91 7.96 1.13 4.80
C LEU A 91 7.05 1.40 6.01
N SER A 92 6.54 0.35 6.66
CA SER A 92 5.65 0.44 7.84
C SER A 92 4.39 1.28 7.61
N LYS A 93 3.76 1.17 6.43
CA LYS A 93 2.56 1.93 6.07
C LYS A 93 1.28 1.14 6.35
N PRO A 94 0.36 1.65 7.17
CA PRO A 94 -0.99 1.10 7.27
C PRO A 94 -1.67 1.02 5.90
N TYR A 95 -2.39 -0.07 5.64
CA TYR A 95 -2.92 -0.34 4.32
C TYR A 95 -4.42 -0.64 4.36
N LEU A 96 -5.20 0.03 3.51
CA LEU A 96 -6.58 -0.35 3.19
C LEU A 96 -6.59 -1.04 1.83
N ALA A 97 -6.80 -2.34 1.84
CA ALA A 97 -6.77 -3.19 0.67
C ALA A 97 -8.16 -3.26 0.00
N LEU A 98 -8.18 -2.98 -1.31
CA LEU A 98 -9.33 -3.12 -2.20
C LEU A 98 -9.00 -4.20 -3.24
N PRO A 99 -9.12 -5.50 -2.92
CA PRO A 99 -8.78 -6.56 -3.87
C PRO A 99 -9.69 -6.49 -5.10
N ILE A 100 -9.11 -6.69 -6.27
CA ILE A 100 -9.87 -6.78 -7.52
C ILE A 100 -10.73 -8.05 -7.48
N LYS A 101 -12.00 -7.90 -7.83
CA LYS A 101 -12.95 -9.01 -7.87
C LYS A 101 -12.42 -10.15 -8.76
N ASN A 102 -12.59 -11.38 -8.30
CA ASN A 102 -12.13 -12.60 -8.96
C ASN A 102 -10.59 -12.76 -9.07
N GLN A 103 -9.81 -11.97 -8.35
CA GLN A 103 -8.37 -12.17 -8.22
C GLN A 103 -8.05 -12.82 -6.87
N PHE A 104 -7.89 -14.15 -6.88
CA PHE A 104 -7.66 -14.94 -5.67
C PHE A 104 -6.41 -14.49 -4.90
N GLU A 105 -5.31 -14.22 -5.59
CA GLU A 105 -4.07 -13.73 -4.98
C GLU A 105 -4.31 -12.45 -4.16
N GLN A 106 -4.99 -11.47 -4.75
CA GLN A 106 -5.25 -10.20 -4.06
C GLN A 106 -6.19 -10.39 -2.86
N THR A 107 -7.20 -11.26 -2.98
CA THR A 107 -8.09 -11.59 -1.86
C THR A 107 -7.31 -12.23 -0.71
N LEU A 108 -6.40 -13.15 -1.02
CA LEU A 108 -5.55 -13.80 -0.04
C LEU A 108 -4.59 -12.81 0.64
N ASN A 109 -3.94 -11.95 -0.13
CA ASN A 109 -3.06 -10.91 0.37
C ASN A 109 -3.80 -9.96 1.32
N ALA A 110 -4.99 -9.49 0.92
CA ALA A 110 -5.83 -8.60 1.72
C ALA A 110 -6.31 -9.26 3.01
N TYR A 111 -6.70 -10.54 2.95
CA TYR A 111 -7.09 -11.32 4.11
C TYR A 111 -5.94 -11.41 5.14
N TYR A 112 -4.73 -11.77 4.71
CA TYR A 112 -3.60 -11.86 5.62
C TYR A 112 -3.14 -10.50 6.16
N LEU A 113 -3.18 -9.45 5.35
CA LEU A 113 -2.95 -8.08 5.80
C LEU A 113 -3.83 -7.74 7.00
N GLN A 114 -5.15 -7.99 6.88
CA GLN A 114 -6.11 -7.72 7.95
C GLN A 114 -5.95 -8.65 9.14
N LYS A 115 -5.77 -9.95 8.90
CA LYS A 115 -5.57 -10.97 9.95
C LYS A 115 -4.34 -10.67 10.81
N LEU A 116 -3.26 -10.19 10.20
CA LEU A 116 -2.02 -9.81 10.88
C LEU A 116 -2.11 -8.44 11.56
N GLY A 117 -3.17 -7.68 11.29
CA GLY A 117 -3.41 -6.38 11.92
C GLY A 117 -2.61 -5.21 11.34
N TYR A 118 -2.18 -5.31 10.09
CA TYR A 118 -1.43 -4.26 9.40
C TYR A 118 -2.33 -3.28 8.63
N GLY A 119 -3.63 -3.58 8.56
CA GLY A 119 -4.59 -2.77 7.84
C GLY A 119 -6.00 -3.35 7.87
N LEU A 120 -6.83 -2.94 6.91
CA LEU A 120 -8.16 -3.46 6.66
C LEU A 120 -8.29 -3.95 5.22
N MET A 121 -9.24 -4.83 4.97
CA MET A 121 -9.68 -5.18 3.63
C MET A 121 -11.17 -4.83 3.43
N THR A 122 -11.52 -4.48 2.21
CA THR A 122 -12.91 -4.31 1.78
C THR A 122 -13.03 -4.53 0.28
N GLU A 123 -14.12 -5.12 -0.18
CA GLU A 123 -14.40 -5.26 -1.61
C GLU A 123 -14.82 -3.94 -2.25
N LYS A 124 -15.44 -3.06 -1.46
CA LYS A 124 -15.92 -1.75 -1.92
C LYS A 124 -15.65 -0.69 -0.86
N LEU A 125 -15.07 0.42 -1.27
CA LEU A 125 -14.89 1.56 -0.38
C LEU A 125 -16.25 2.21 -0.05
N SER A 126 -16.47 2.49 1.23
CA SER A 126 -17.60 3.29 1.70
C SER A 126 -17.12 4.33 2.71
N ALA A 127 -17.90 5.36 2.97
CA ALA A 127 -17.57 6.38 3.97
C ALA A 127 -17.34 5.77 5.37
N THR A 128 -18.14 4.77 5.74
CA THR A 128 -18.00 4.05 7.02
C THR A 128 -16.70 3.28 7.10
N VAL A 129 -16.32 2.56 6.04
CA VAL A 129 -15.05 1.81 5.98
C VAL A 129 -13.88 2.77 6.05
N LEU A 130 -13.90 3.86 5.28
CA LEU A 130 -12.86 4.87 5.31
C LEU A 130 -12.70 5.50 6.70
N LYS A 131 -13.80 5.91 7.32
CA LYS A 131 -13.79 6.47 8.68
C LYS A 131 -13.22 5.47 9.70
N ASN A 132 -13.62 4.19 9.62
CA ASN A 132 -13.11 3.13 10.49
C ASN A 132 -11.60 2.90 10.29
N PHE A 133 -11.13 2.89 9.04
CA PHE A 133 -9.71 2.77 8.72
C PHE A 133 -8.90 3.93 9.31
N LEU A 134 -9.34 5.17 9.06
CA LEU A 134 -8.66 6.38 9.55
C LEU A 134 -8.60 6.41 11.08
N ALA A 135 -9.67 6.02 11.76
CA ALA A 135 -9.73 5.95 13.22
C ALA A 135 -8.78 4.90 13.83
N LYS A 136 -8.40 3.88 13.05
CA LYS A 136 -7.53 2.78 13.50
C LYS A 136 -6.07 2.92 13.07
N LEU A 137 -5.66 4.00 12.40
CA LEU A 137 -4.30 4.17 11.88
C LEU A 137 -3.24 3.94 12.96
N SER A 138 -3.37 4.58 14.13
CA SER A 138 -2.41 4.41 15.23
C SER A 138 -2.30 2.96 15.72
N LYS A 139 -3.39 2.18 15.65
CA LYS A 139 -3.36 0.75 15.98
C LYS A 139 -2.54 -0.04 14.96
N PHE A 140 -2.73 0.24 13.67
CA PHE A 140 -1.97 -0.42 12.59
C PHE A 140 -0.50 -0.02 12.62
N GLU A 141 -0.20 1.27 12.83
CA GLU A 141 1.17 1.78 12.99
C GLU A 141 1.90 1.04 14.12
N LYS A 142 1.28 0.95 15.32
CA LYS A 142 1.85 0.20 16.45
C LYS A 142 2.12 -1.27 16.10
N LYS A 143 1.21 -1.90 15.37
CA LYS A 143 1.36 -3.31 14.96
C LYS A 143 2.49 -3.47 13.93
N LEU A 144 2.63 -2.53 13.01
CA LEU A 144 3.70 -2.51 12.01
C LEU A 144 5.09 -2.36 12.63
N LEU A 145 5.25 -1.76 13.80
CA LEU A 145 6.52 -1.75 14.54
C LEU A 145 7.03 -3.16 14.87
N SER A 146 6.14 -4.14 14.97
CA SER A 146 6.50 -5.55 15.18
C SER A 146 6.78 -6.31 13.87
N TYR A 147 6.56 -5.70 12.71
CA TYR A 147 6.88 -6.30 11.42
C TYR A 147 8.39 -6.32 11.22
N LYS A 148 8.94 -7.52 11.11
CA LYS A 148 10.36 -7.70 10.83
C LYS A 148 10.59 -7.55 9.33
N ALA A 149 10.77 -6.31 8.89
CA ALA A 149 11.17 -6.05 7.51
C ALA A 149 12.49 -6.78 7.22
N GLN A 150 12.54 -7.49 6.10
CA GLN A 150 13.73 -8.19 5.65
C GLN A 150 14.19 -7.55 4.34
N ASN A 151 15.50 -7.46 4.16
CA ASN A 151 16.09 -7.13 2.88
C ASN A 151 16.09 -8.39 1.97
N ASN A 152 16.58 -8.25 0.76
CA ASN A 152 16.59 -9.34 -0.22
C ASN A 152 17.57 -10.48 0.12
N SER A 153 18.48 -10.32 1.08
CA SER A 153 19.54 -11.30 1.36
C SER A 153 19.01 -12.69 1.71
N THR A 154 17.95 -12.75 2.52
CA THR A 154 17.33 -14.04 2.89
C THR A 154 16.70 -14.73 1.68
N ALA A 155 16.01 -13.99 0.82
CA ALA A 155 15.39 -14.55 -0.39
C ALA A 155 16.46 -15.04 -1.37
N LEU A 156 17.52 -14.25 -1.57
CA LEU A 156 18.65 -14.62 -2.44
C LEU A 156 19.40 -15.84 -1.90
N ALA A 157 19.65 -15.93 -0.60
CA ALA A 157 20.30 -17.08 0.01
C ALA A 157 19.50 -18.40 -0.18
N VAL A 158 18.16 -18.32 -0.06
CA VAL A 158 17.30 -19.47 -0.35
C VAL A 158 17.40 -19.87 -1.82
N LEU A 159 17.37 -18.89 -2.73
CA LEU A 159 17.48 -19.12 -4.17
C LEU A 159 18.83 -19.77 -4.51
N ASP A 160 19.95 -19.23 -4.01
CA ASP A 160 21.29 -19.77 -4.22
C ASP A 160 21.42 -21.22 -3.73
N LYS A 161 20.85 -21.50 -2.54
CA LYS A 161 20.82 -22.86 -2.01
C LYS A 161 20.07 -23.80 -2.94
N THR A 162 18.87 -23.41 -3.38
CA THR A 162 18.03 -24.24 -4.27
C THR A 162 18.71 -24.51 -5.61
N ILE A 163 19.37 -23.48 -6.20
CA ILE A 163 20.11 -23.65 -7.45
C ILE A 163 21.27 -24.66 -7.29
N LYS A 164 22.02 -24.57 -6.17
CA LYS A 164 23.11 -25.52 -5.88
C LYS A 164 22.66 -26.95 -5.64
N GLU A 165 21.42 -27.14 -5.18
CA GLU A 165 20.83 -28.47 -4.98
C GLU A 165 20.32 -29.10 -6.29
N LEU A 166 20.15 -28.30 -7.35
CA LEU A 166 19.66 -28.73 -8.66
C LEU A 166 20.76 -28.94 -9.70
N LEU A 167 21.99 -28.50 -9.42
CA LEU A 167 23.19 -28.67 -10.25
C LEU A 167 24.06 -29.83 -9.75
#